data_0628893faab2575150cd6da0b3b1a47c
#
_entry.id   0628893faab2575150cd6da0b3b1a47c
#
_cell.length_a   1.000
_cell.length_b   1.000
_cell.length_c   1.000
_cell.angle_alpha   90.00
_cell.angle_beta   90.00
_cell.angle_gamma   90.00
#
_symmetry.space_group_name_H-M   'P 1'
#
loop_
_entity.id
_entity.type
_entity.pdbx_description
1 polymer ?
#
loop_
_entity_poly.entity_id
_entity_poly.type
_entity_poly.pdbx_seq_one_letter_code
_entity_poly.pdbx_strand_id
1 'polypeptide(L)'
;LVTPTFEDSDALCSYLDDLHRFVYRHVGEELLWGTSMPCAVAGEDDLPIARYGRSHAGLFKTVYRRGLRTRYGGVMQAIAGVHFNYSFPVAFWPLYADVLESRDSGSAFVSARYFDLLRNFRRYGWLVSWLFGASPAVCSSFVAGREHGLQTLAESTRYLPHATSLRMGRLGYQSEAQAKRSARRIGFPVV
;
A
#
# COMPACT_ATOMS: atom_id res chain seq x y z
N LEU A 1 10.12 8.65 0.59
CA LEU A 1 11.31 8.36 1.40
C LEU A 1 11.49 6.85 1.49
N VAL A 2 12.72 6.36 1.51
CA VAL A 2 13.05 4.93 1.64
C VAL A 2 14.24 4.82 2.58
N THR A 3 14.15 3.92 3.55
CA THR A 3 15.24 3.63 4.49
C THR A 3 16.03 2.39 4.02
N PRO A 4 17.28 2.23 4.40
CA PRO A 4 17.92 0.92 4.42
C PRO A 4 17.23 -0.02 5.43
N THR A 5 17.67 -1.26 5.50
CA THR A 5 17.20 -2.23 6.50
C THR A 5 17.91 -1.99 7.83
N PHE A 6 17.17 -2.17 8.92
CA PHE A 6 17.68 -2.06 10.30
C PHE A 6 17.25 -3.29 11.10
N GLU A 7 18.06 -3.68 12.06
CA GLU A 7 17.72 -4.71 13.03
C GLU A 7 17.10 -4.12 14.31
N ASP A 8 17.30 -2.80 14.50
CA ASP A 8 16.84 -2.04 15.65
C ASP A 8 15.80 -1.00 15.24
N SER A 9 14.69 -0.94 15.97
CA SER A 9 13.57 -0.04 15.66
C SER A 9 13.89 1.43 15.96
N ASP A 10 14.68 1.71 16.99
CA ASP A 10 15.00 3.07 17.37
C ASP A 10 16.00 3.68 16.39
N ALA A 11 16.95 2.87 15.90
CA ALA A 11 17.85 3.26 14.83
C ALA A 11 17.09 3.52 13.52
N LEU A 12 16.09 2.70 13.18
CA LEU A 12 15.22 2.93 12.04
C LEU A 12 14.45 4.25 12.17
N CYS A 13 13.84 4.49 13.32
CA CYS A 13 13.08 5.72 13.57
C CYS A 13 13.96 6.96 13.52
N SER A 14 15.16 6.91 14.13
CA SER A 14 16.14 8.00 14.08
C SER A 14 16.58 8.33 12.66
N TYR A 15 16.86 7.32 11.86
CA TYR A 15 17.21 7.49 10.44
C TYR A 15 16.06 8.11 9.63
N LEU A 16 14.83 7.64 9.87
CA LEU A 16 13.64 8.18 9.20
C LEU A 16 13.42 9.65 9.57
N ASP A 17 13.66 10.02 10.84
CA ASP A 17 13.58 11.39 11.33
C ASP A 17 14.61 12.29 10.63
N ASP A 18 15.84 11.83 10.49
CA ASP A 18 16.88 12.54 9.74
C ASP A 18 16.54 12.72 8.25
N LEU A 19 15.92 11.71 7.62
CA LEU A 19 15.41 11.84 6.26
C LEU A 19 14.32 12.92 6.15
N HIS A 20 13.39 12.97 7.11
CA HIS A 20 12.37 14.02 7.14
C HIS A 20 12.99 15.40 7.32
N ARG A 21 13.94 15.56 8.25
CA ARG A 21 14.69 16.82 8.44
C ARG A 21 15.42 17.24 7.19
N PHE A 22 16.06 16.29 6.49
CA PHE A 22 16.73 16.57 5.22
C PHE A 22 15.73 17.08 4.18
N VAL A 23 14.59 16.41 4.01
CA VAL A 23 13.57 16.84 3.04
C VAL A 23 13.04 18.22 3.40
N TYR A 24 12.66 18.48 4.66
CA TYR A 24 12.15 19.77 5.10
C TYR A 24 13.11 20.94 4.83
N ARG A 25 14.42 20.70 4.86
CA ARG A 25 15.41 21.72 4.51
C ARG A 25 15.49 22.03 3.02
N HIS A 26 14.91 21.19 2.16
CA HIS A 26 15.09 21.27 0.71
C HIS A 26 13.77 21.45 -0.07
N VAL A 27 12.60 21.32 0.56
CA VAL A 27 11.30 21.50 -0.13
C VAL A 27 10.91 22.97 -0.31
N GLY A 28 11.63 23.94 0.26
CA GLY A 28 11.30 25.35 0.16
C GLY A 28 9.96 25.67 0.81
N GLU A 29 9.06 26.29 0.05
CA GLU A 29 7.72 26.65 0.50
C GLU A 29 6.71 25.49 0.41
N GLU A 30 7.11 24.32 -0.10
CA GLU A 30 6.24 23.16 -0.19
C GLU A 30 6.07 22.49 1.18
N LEU A 31 4.98 21.74 1.32
CA LEU A 31 4.67 21.01 2.56
C LEU A 31 4.61 19.50 2.31
N LEU A 32 5.13 18.73 3.25
CA LEU A 32 4.87 17.30 3.30
C LEU A 32 3.47 17.06 3.85
N TRP A 33 2.59 16.52 3.01
CA TRP A 33 1.22 16.23 3.39
C TRP A 33 1.17 14.96 4.25
N GLY A 34 0.66 15.08 5.48
CA GLY A 34 0.67 13.99 6.48
C GLY A 34 -0.36 12.89 6.24
N THR A 35 -1.29 13.06 5.29
CA THR A 35 -2.31 12.05 4.98
C THR A 35 -2.01 11.30 3.69
N SER A 36 -2.55 10.08 3.57
CA SER A 36 -2.29 9.22 2.40
C SER A 36 -2.90 9.75 1.10
N MET A 37 -3.96 10.54 1.16
CA MET A 37 -4.64 11.09 -0.01
C MET A 37 -4.57 12.61 -0.01
N PRO A 38 -4.17 13.24 -1.13
CA PRO A 38 -4.26 14.67 -1.27
C PRO A 38 -5.74 15.10 -1.34
N CYS A 39 -6.02 16.32 -0.90
CA CYS A 39 -7.33 16.94 -1.08
C CYS A 39 -7.43 17.60 -2.46
N ALA A 40 -8.67 17.72 -2.97
CA ALA A 40 -9.01 18.59 -4.09
C ALA A 40 -8.13 18.41 -5.35
N VAL A 41 -7.88 17.16 -5.75
CA VAL A 41 -7.23 16.87 -7.03
C VAL A 41 -8.18 17.27 -8.16
N ALA A 42 -7.78 18.18 -9.03
CA ALA A 42 -8.63 18.70 -10.11
C ALA A 42 -8.80 17.70 -11.27
N GLY A 43 -7.99 16.65 -11.33
CA GLY A 43 -8.10 15.58 -12.32
C GLY A 43 -6.78 14.91 -12.67
N GLU A 44 -6.81 14.12 -13.73
CA GLU A 44 -5.64 13.36 -14.21
C GLU A 44 -4.48 14.27 -14.64
N ASP A 45 -4.79 15.45 -15.17
CA ASP A 45 -3.78 16.36 -15.72
C ASP A 45 -3.02 17.15 -14.65
N ASP A 46 -3.59 17.26 -13.46
CA ASP A 46 -2.94 17.85 -12.27
C ASP A 46 -1.84 16.95 -11.68
N LEU A 47 -1.75 15.72 -12.13
CA LEU A 47 -0.86 14.72 -11.58
C LEU A 47 0.25 14.35 -12.57
N PRO A 48 1.31 15.15 -12.66
CA PRO A 48 2.40 14.85 -13.58
C PRO A 48 3.11 13.55 -13.20
N ILE A 49 3.50 12.77 -14.21
CA ILE A 49 4.28 11.56 -13.99
C ILE A 49 5.69 11.96 -13.55
N ALA A 50 6.12 11.41 -12.41
CA ALA A 50 7.46 11.63 -11.89
C ALA A 50 8.54 11.21 -12.90
N ARG A 51 9.55 12.05 -13.05
CA ARG A 51 10.70 11.83 -13.93
C ARG A 51 11.96 11.59 -13.10
N TYR A 52 12.67 10.54 -13.42
CA TYR A 52 13.84 10.08 -12.65
C TYR A 52 15.17 10.25 -13.41
N GLY A 53 15.20 11.23 -14.32
CA GLY A 53 16.38 11.49 -15.14
C GLY A 53 16.46 10.63 -16.40
N ARG A 54 17.63 10.71 -17.10
CA ARG A 54 17.85 10.14 -18.43
C ARG A 54 18.60 8.81 -18.41
N SER A 55 19.03 8.32 -17.26
CA SER A 55 19.67 7.00 -17.15
C SER A 55 18.68 5.87 -17.48
N HIS A 56 19.16 4.70 -17.84
CA HIS A 56 18.32 3.53 -18.09
C HIS A 56 17.42 3.19 -16.88
N ALA A 57 17.97 3.27 -15.67
CA ALA A 57 17.21 3.07 -14.43
C ALA A 57 16.11 4.14 -14.25
N GLY A 58 16.42 5.40 -14.55
CA GLY A 58 15.45 6.50 -14.48
C GLY A 58 14.34 6.37 -15.53
N LEU A 59 14.70 6.01 -16.76
CA LEU A 59 13.75 5.76 -17.84
C LEU A 59 12.85 4.57 -17.52
N PHE A 60 13.40 3.46 -17.00
CA PHE A 60 12.62 2.31 -16.56
C PHE A 60 11.56 2.71 -15.51
N LYS A 61 11.94 3.48 -14.49
CA LYS A 61 11.00 3.98 -13.47
C LYS A 61 9.91 4.86 -14.09
N THR A 62 10.26 5.72 -15.04
CA THR A 62 9.30 6.58 -15.73
C THR A 62 8.31 5.77 -16.56
N VAL A 63 8.80 4.78 -17.33
CA VAL A 63 7.95 3.87 -18.14
C VAL A 63 7.03 3.05 -17.23
N TYR A 64 7.55 2.52 -16.12
CA TYR A 64 6.75 1.82 -15.12
C TYR A 64 5.58 2.68 -14.61
N ARG A 65 5.85 3.95 -14.23
CA ARG A 65 4.82 4.90 -13.77
C ARG A 65 3.78 5.22 -14.86
N ARG A 66 4.19 5.34 -16.12
CA ARG A 66 3.26 5.48 -17.25
C ARG A 66 2.35 4.25 -17.37
N GLY A 67 2.92 3.05 -17.25
CA GLY A 67 2.14 1.81 -17.27
C GLY A 67 1.13 1.72 -16.14
N LEU A 68 1.48 2.19 -14.94
CA LEU A 68 0.54 2.26 -13.82
C LEU A 68 -0.59 3.27 -14.10
N ARG A 69 -0.26 4.46 -14.64
CA ARG A 69 -1.26 5.46 -15.01
C ARG A 69 -2.25 4.92 -16.04
N THR A 70 -1.75 4.25 -17.08
CA THR A 70 -2.60 3.64 -18.13
C THR A 70 -3.53 2.55 -17.55
N ARG A 71 -3.04 1.79 -16.58
CA ARG A 71 -3.77 0.64 -16.00
C ARG A 71 -4.77 1.03 -14.91
N TYR A 72 -4.44 2.03 -14.09
CA TYR A 72 -5.18 2.35 -12.87
C TYR A 72 -5.68 3.80 -12.80
N GLY A 73 -5.24 4.65 -13.72
CA GLY A 73 -5.46 6.10 -13.69
C GLY A 73 -4.43 6.85 -12.85
N GLY A 74 -4.22 8.13 -13.14
CA GLY A 74 -3.27 8.99 -12.46
C GLY A 74 -3.70 9.34 -11.04
N VAL A 75 -4.98 9.60 -10.84
CA VAL A 75 -5.53 9.96 -9.52
C VAL A 75 -5.23 8.89 -8.46
N MET A 76 -5.32 7.60 -8.82
CA MET A 76 -4.97 6.51 -7.91
C MET A 76 -3.48 6.46 -7.58
N GLN A 77 -2.61 7.04 -8.41
CA GLN A 77 -1.16 7.13 -8.16
C GLN A 77 -0.79 8.25 -7.17
N ALA A 78 -1.70 9.19 -6.91
CA ALA A 78 -1.53 10.25 -5.92
C ALA A 78 -1.70 9.74 -4.47
N ILE A 79 -2.25 8.54 -4.29
CA ILE A 79 -2.37 7.92 -2.97
C ILE A 79 -0.98 7.44 -2.53
N ALA A 80 -0.48 8.00 -1.45
CA ALA A 80 0.74 7.57 -0.80
C ALA A 80 0.42 6.60 0.36
N GLY A 81 1.37 5.73 0.71
CA GLY A 81 1.22 4.83 1.82
C GLY A 81 2.53 4.61 2.55
N VAL A 82 2.45 4.13 3.77
CA VAL A 82 3.59 3.62 4.51
C VAL A 82 3.75 2.14 4.22
N HIS A 83 4.92 1.75 3.71
CA HIS A 83 5.27 0.36 3.49
C HIS A 83 6.27 -0.06 4.56
N PHE A 84 5.89 -1.03 5.35
CA PHE A 84 6.76 -1.63 6.35
C PHE A 84 7.13 -3.05 5.92
N ASN A 85 8.41 -3.26 5.63
CA ASN A 85 8.95 -4.55 5.24
C ASN A 85 9.62 -5.19 6.46
N TYR A 86 9.18 -6.37 6.83
CA TYR A 86 9.70 -7.10 7.97
C TYR A 86 10.14 -8.51 7.57
N SER A 87 11.26 -8.95 8.10
CA SER A 87 11.71 -10.34 8.01
C SER A 87 12.20 -10.81 9.38
N PHE A 88 11.99 -12.08 9.69
CA PHE A 88 12.51 -12.66 10.90
C PHE A 88 14.04 -12.80 10.81
N PRO A 89 14.77 -12.55 11.91
CA PRO A 89 16.21 -12.73 11.93
C PRO A 89 16.59 -14.20 11.71
N VAL A 90 17.78 -14.42 11.16
CA VAL A 90 18.25 -15.80 10.85
C VAL A 90 18.23 -16.70 12.09
N ALA A 91 18.59 -16.15 13.26
CA ALA A 91 18.60 -16.88 14.52
C ALA A 91 17.22 -17.34 15.02
N PHE A 92 16.14 -16.74 14.52
CA PHE A 92 14.78 -17.15 14.88
C PHE A 92 14.43 -18.57 14.37
N TRP A 93 14.89 -18.91 13.17
CA TRP A 93 14.42 -20.12 12.48
C TRP A 93 14.80 -21.44 13.14
N PRO A 94 16.03 -21.62 13.65
CA PRO A 94 16.36 -22.83 14.42
C PRO A 94 15.49 -22.97 15.66
N LEU A 95 15.32 -21.88 16.42
CA LEU A 95 14.49 -21.89 17.63
C LEU A 95 13.03 -22.24 17.31
N TYR A 96 12.52 -21.74 16.20
CA TYR A 96 11.15 -22.03 15.79
C TYR A 96 11.00 -23.48 15.28
N ALA A 97 12.02 -24.02 14.63
CA ALA A 97 12.03 -25.42 14.24
C ALA A 97 12.00 -26.34 15.47
N ASP A 98 12.77 -26.02 16.50
CA ASP A 98 12.78 -26.78 17.78
C ASP A 98 11.41 -26.74 18.45
N VAL A 99 10.76 -25.59 18.53
CA VAL A 99 9.40 -25.46 19.10
C VAL A 99 8.37 -26.29 18.33
N LEU A 100 8.54 -26.42 17.02
CA LEU A 100 7.65 -27.22 16.18
C LEU A 100 8.04 -28.72 16.11
N GLU A 101 9.10 -29.12 16.79
CA GLU A 101 9.66 -30.47 16.70
C GLU A 101 9.89 -30.91 15.23
N SER A 102 10.29 -29.94 14.39
CA SER A 102 10.40 -30.15 12.95
C SER A 102 11.67 -30.92 12.60
N ARG A 103 11.54 -31.88 11.70
CA ARG A 103 12.68 -32.56 11.07
C ARG A 103 13.26 -31.79 9.89
N ASP A 104 12.48 -30.83 9.35
CA ASP A 104 12.92 -29.98 8.28
C ASP A 104 13.76 -28.82 8.82
N SER A 105 14.75 -28.41 8.06
CA SER A 105 15.66 -27.31 8.41
C SER A 105 16.06 -26.52 7.16
N GLY A 106 16.79 -25.42 7.38
CA GLY A 106 17.34 -24.61 6.30
C GLY A 106 16.30 -23.86 5.49
N SER A 107 16.62 -23.56 4.23
CA SER A 107 15.82 -22.69 3.36
C SER A 107 14.43 -23.25 3.04
N ALA A 108 14.28 -24.55 2.95
CA ALA A 108 13.01 -25.21 2.69
C ALA A 108 12.03 -25.00 3.85
N PHE A 109 12.51 -25.18 5.09
CA PHE A 109 11.74 -24.89 6.30
C PHE A 109 11.31 -23.43 6.35
N VAL A 110 12.26 -22.50 6.19
CA VAL A 110 11.99 -21.05 6.20
C VAL A 110 10.92 -20.69 5.19
N SER A 111 11.06 -21.16 3.94
CA SER A 111 10.08 -20.91 2.87
C SER A 111 8.70 -21.46 3.24
N ALA A 112 8.61 -22.66 3.75
CA ALA A 112 7.34 -23.27 4.17
C ALA A 112 6.67 -22.44 5.27
N ARG A 113 7.42 -21.96 6.26
CA ARG A 113 6.88 -21.13 7.35
C ARG A 113 6.44 -19.75 6.87
N TYR A 114 7.15 -19.12 5.94
CA TYR A 114 6.65 -17.90 5.31
C TYR A 114 5.36 -18.11 4.52
N PHE A 115 5.20 -19.25 3.84
CA PHE A 115 3.92 -19.58 3.20
C PHE A 115 2.79 -19.79 4.21
N ASP A 116 3.08 -20.38 5.37
CA ASP A 116 2.09 -20.50 6.46
C ASP A 116 1.71 -19.12 7.01
N LEU A 117 2.67 -18.22 7.18
CA LEU A 117 2.41 -16.82 7.56
C LEU A 117 1.50 -16.13 6.55
N LEU A 118 1.77 -16.28 5.25
CA LEU A 118 0.91 -15.73 4.18
C LEU A 118 -0.51 -16.30 4.22
N ARG A 119 -0.67 -17.61 4.47
CA ARG A 119 -2.00 -18.23 4.62
C ARG A 119 -2.74 -17.66 5.82
N ASN A 120 -2.05 -17.55 6.95
CA ASN A 120 -2.61 -16.98 8.18
C ASN A 120 -2.93 -15.49 8.02
N PHE A 121 -2.06 -14.71 7.38
CA PHE A 121 -2.34 -13.33 7.06
C PHE A 121 -3.58 -13.18 6.18
N ARG A 122 -3.78 -14.04 5.19
CA ARG A 122 -5.01 -14.03 4.38
C ARG A 122 -6.26 -14.41 5.17
N ARG A 123 -6.11 -15.20 6.23
CA ARG A 123 -7.21 -15.62 7.11
C ARG A 123 -7.56 -14.55 8.13
N TYR A 124 -6.57 -13.90 8.71
CA TYR A 124 -6.70 -12.98 9.83
C TYR A 124 -6.39 -11.52 9.49
N GLY A 125 -5.89 -11.21 8.30
CA GLY A 125 -5.46 -9.87 7.90
C GLY A 125 -6.57 -8.83 7.88
N TRP A 126 -7.85 -9.24 7.86
CA TRP A 126 -8.98 -8.34 8.06
C TRP A 126 -8.91 -7.60 9.41
N LEU A 127 -8.31 -8.22 10.44
CA LEU A 127 -8.14 -7.63 11.76
C LEU A 127 -7.22 -6.40 11.69
N VAL A 128 -6.17 -6.46 10.87
CA VAL A 128 -5.26 -5.31 10.65
C VAL A 128 -6.03 -4.14 10.04
N SER A 129 -6.83 -4.41 9.01
CA SER A 129 -7.66 -3.37 8.39
C SER A 129 -8.74 -2.84 9.35
N TRP A 130 -9.27 -3.68 10.21
CA TRP A 130 -10.27 -3.28 11.20
C TRP A 130 -9.68 -2.39 12.30
N LEU A 131 -8.48 -2.71 12.79
CA LEU A 131 -7.81 -1.95 13.85
C LEU A 131 -7.12 -0.67 13.33
N PHE A 132 -6.54 -0.73 12.13
CA PHE A 132 -5.64 0.29 11.61
C PHE A 132 -6.05 0.82 10.23
N GLY A 133 -7.24 0.48 9.77
CA GLY A 133 -7.74 0.97 8.49
C GLY A 133 -7.85 2.50 8.49
N ALA A 134 -7.32 3.12 7.43
CA ALA A 134 -7.11 4.56 7.40
C ALA A 134 -8.43 5.35 7.34
N SER A 135 -9.35 4.98 6.43
CA SER A 135 -10.61 5.71 6.30
C SER A 135 -11.62 4.97 5.42
N PRO A 136 -12.91 4.98 5.81
CA PRO A 136 -14.02 4.61 4.92
C PRO A 136 -14.43 5.75 3.99
N ALA A 137 -13.79 6.92 4.07
CA ALA A 137 -14.17 8.12 3.35
C ALA A 137 -13.10 8.56 2.35
N VAL A 138 -13.53 9.28 1.31
CA VAL A 138 -12.69 9.78 0.24
C VAL A 138 -13.25 11.12 -0.26
N CYS A 139 -12.36 12.01 -0.70
CA CYS A 139 -12.79 13.21 -1.39
C CYS A 139 -13.51 12.86 -2.71
N SER A 140 -14.59 13.54 -3.02
CA SER A 140 -15.38 13.31 -4.24
C SER A 140 -14.55 13.43 -5.52
N SER A 141 -13.47 14.22 -5.52
CA SER A 141 -12.56 14.35 -6.65
C SER A 141 -11.87 13.02 -7.04
N PHE A 142 -11.65 12.12 -6.09
CA PHE A 142 -11.03 10.80 -6.35
C PHE A 142 -11.95 9.82 -7.08
N VAL A 143 -13.24 10.02 -6.99
CA VAL A 143 -14.25 9.14 -7.59
C VAL A 143 -15.05 9.82 -8.71
N ALA A 144 -14.67 11.06 -9.06
CA ALA A 144 -15.31 11.78 -10.14
C ALA A 144 -15.22 11.00 -11.47
N GLY A 145 -16.37 10.90 -12.17
CA GLY A 145 -16.45 10.18 -13.44
C GLY A 145 -16.38 8.65 -13.34
N ARG A 146 -16.43 8.08 -12.14
CA ARG A 146 -16.45 6.62 -11.92
C ARG A 146 -17.77 6.18 -11.29
N GLU A 147 -18.25 5.00 -11.66
CA GLU A 147 -19.32 4.36 -10.89
C GLU A 147 -18.79 3.92 -9.52
N HIS A 148 -19.49 4.34 -8.48
CA HIS A 148 -19.16 3.98 -7.10
C HIS A 148 -20.42 3.82 -6.27
N GLY A 149 -20.44 2.87 -5.36
CA GLY A 149 -21.53 2.66 -4.41
C GLY A 149 -21.39 3.47 -3.11
N LEU A 150 -20.66 4.58 -3.13
CA LEU A 150 -20.42 5.39 -1.95
C LEU A 150 -21.60 6.32 -1.68
N GLN A 151 -21.88 6.52 -0.39
CA GLN A 151 -22.85 7.49 0.09
C GLN A 151 -22.20 8.87 0.27
N THR A 152 -23.02 9.91 0.27
CA THR A 152 -22.58 11.27 0.55
C THR A 152 -22.52 11.46 2.07
N LEU A 153 -21.37 11.85 2.59
CA LEU A 153 -21.18 12.24 3.98
C LEU A 153 -21.24 13.77 4.14
N ALA A 154 -20.60 14.47 3.23
CA ALA A 154 -20.59 15.92 3.12
C ALA A 154 -20.49 16.31 1.66
N GLU A 155 -20.57 17.59 1.33
CA GLU A 155 -20.56 18.11 -0.04
C GLU A 155 -19.42 17.51 -0.89
N SER A 156 -18.20 17.53 -0.35
CA SER A 156 -17.00 17.04 -1.04
C SER A 156 -16.54 15.66 -0.57
N THR A 157 -17.29 14.97 0.29
CA THR A 157 -16.87 13.71 0.90
C THR A 157 -17.84 12.59 0.60
N ARG A 158 -17.32 11.47 0.13
CA ARG A 158 -18.02 10.21 -0.08
C ARG A 158 -17.51 9.16 0.89
N TYR A 159 -18.36 8.23 1.31
CA TYR A 159 -17.95 7.16 2.23
C TYR A 159 -18.71 5.87 1.96
N LEU A 160 -18.15 4.77 2.44
CA LEU A 160 -18.80 3.47 2.44
C LEU A 160 -19.14 3.09 3.88
N PRO A 161 -20.44 2.95 4.22
CA PRO A 161 -20.85 2.53 5.56
C PRO A 161 -20.21 1.19 5.92
N HIS A 162 -19.82 1.06 7.18
CA HIS A 162 -19.20 -0.16 7.74
C HIS A 162 -17.87 -0.59 7.12
N ALA A 163 -17.29 0.17 6.21
CA ALA A 163 -15.93 -0.08 5.72
C ALA A 163 -14.89 0.47 6.70
N THR A 164 -13.77 -0.23 6.83
CA THR A 164 -12.62 0.22 7.62
C THR A 164 -11.60 0.95 6.78
N SER A 165 -11.53 0.60 5.49
CA SER A 165 -10.65 1.25 4.52
C SER A 165 -11.16 1.00 3.09
N LEU A 166 -11.30 2.08 2.31
CA LEU A 166 -11.66 1.97 0.89
C LEU A 166 -10.55 1.30 0.05
N ARG A 167 -9.31 1.32 0.54
CA ARG A 167 -8.18 0.64 -0.11
C ARG A 167 -8.42 -0.86 -0.29
N MET A 168 -9.10 -1.49 0.66
CA MET A 168 -9.42 -2.91 0.66
C MET A 168 -10.71 -3.24 -0.13
N GLY A 169 -11.44 -2.21 -0.55
CA GLY A 169 -12.69 -2.35 -1.30
C GLY A 169 -12.49 -2.37 -2.82
N ARG A 170 -13.60 -2.42 -3.55
CA ARG A 170 -13.63 -2.43 -5.03
C ARG A 170 -13.06 -1.16 -5.67
N LEU A 171 -13.07 -0.05 -4.95
CA LEU A 171 -12.50 1.23 -5.38
C LEU A 171 -11.00 1.33 -5.13
N GLY A 172 -10.42 0.38 -4.39
CA GLY A 172 -9.00 0.35 -4.10
C GLY A 172 -8.15 0.01 -5.31
N TYR A 173 -6.85 0.01 -5.09
CA TYR A 173 -5.84 -0.32 -6.08
C TYR A 173 -5.84 -1.83 -6.37
N GLN A 174 -6.63 -2.27 -7.33
CA GLN A 174 -6.75 -3.68 -7.70
C GLN A 174 -6.47 -3.86 -9.19
N SER A 175 -5.71 -4.89 -9.54
CA SER A 175 -5.64 -5.32 -10.94
C SER A 175 -6.94 -6.04 -11.32
N GLU A 176 -7.35 -5.99 -12.59
CA GLU A 176 -8.51 -6.76 -13.08
C GLU A 176 -8.43 -8.24 -12.72
N ALA A 177 -7.23 -8.83 -12.75
CA ALA A 177 -7.02 -10.22 -12.38
C ALA A 177 -7.32 -10.47 -10.88
N GLN A 178 -7.00 -9.52 -10.01
CA GLN A 178 -7.33 -9.61 -8.58
C GLN A 178 -8.82 -9.40 -8.33
N ALA A 179 -9.44 -8.45 -9.02
CA ALA A 179 -10.87 -8.20 -8.92
C ALA A 179 -11.70 -9.44 -9.35
N LYS A 180 -11.35 -10.06 -10.47
CA LYS A 180 -11.99 -11.30 -10.96
C LYS A 180 -11.79 -12.48 -10.01
N ARG A 181 -10.62 -12.64 -9.41
CA ARG A 181 -10.34 -13.69 -8.41
C ARG A 181 -11.13 -13.48 -7.12
N SER A 182 -11.23 -12.25 -6.64
CA SER A 182 -11.99 -11.92 -5.44
C SER A 182 -13.50 -12.14 -5.65
N ALA A 183 -14.04 -11.74 -6.79
CA ALA A 183 -15.45 -11.95 -7.14
C ALA A 183 -15.82 -13.45 -7.21
N ARG A 184 -14.99 -14.29 -7.83
CA ARG A 184 -15.19 -15.74 -7.88
C ARG A 184 -15.16 -16.43 -6.51
N ARG A 185 -14.38 -15.89 -5.56
CA ARG A 185 -14.24 -16.49 -4.23
C ARG A 185 -15.40 -16.19 -3.29
N ILE A 186 -16.12 -15.10 -3.50
CA ILE A 186 -17.24 -14.66 -2.67
C ILE A 186 -18.59 -15.20 -3.24
N GLY A 187 -18.54 -15.98 -4.34
CA GLY A 187 -19.74 -16.58 -4.92
C GLY A 187 -20.72 -15.59 -5.56
N PHE A 188 -20.29 -14.35 -5.82
CA PHE A 188 -21.09 -13.40 -6.58
C PHE A 188 -20.99 -13.71 -8.07
N PRO A 189 -22.10 -13.83 -8.78
CA PRO A 189 -22.07 -13.94 -10.22
C PRO A 189 -21.39 -12.69 -10.80
N VAL A 190 -20.40 -12.92 -11.67
CA VAL A 190 -19.80 -11.86 -12.48
C VAL A 190 -20.78 -11.60 -13.61
N VAL A 191 -21.53 -10.53 -13.51
CA VAL A 191 -22.30 -9.96 -14.62
C VAL A 191 -21.36 -9.12 -15.46
#